data_423a6f576db96a6fc3db50325a970bcd
#
_entry.id   423a6f576db96a6fc3db50325a970bcd
#
_cell.length_a   1.000
_cell.length_b   1.000
_cell.length_c   1.000
_cell.angle_alpha   90.00
_cell.angle_beta   90.00
_cell.angle_gamma   90.00
#
_symmetry.space_group_name_H-M   'P 1'
#
loop_
_entity.id
_entity.type
_entity.pdbx_description
1 polymer ?
#
loop_
_entity_poly.entity_id
_entity_poly.type
_entity_poly.pdbx_seq_one_letter_code
_entity_poly.pdbx_strand_id
1 'polypeptide(L)'
;MPKTVIPELQTEVPKPHPVLGCLLGAYDYSIIGEAGGLTQFGVHIEVLRPGSKSSLRHWHETEDEMIYMLSGEVVLIEETETRLYKGDAACWPAGAATAHCLENRSDADASYLTIGTRNRLDTIHYPDHNLITHKDGAARR
;
A
#
# COMPACT_ATOMS: atom_id res chain seq x y z
N MET A 1 20.81 20.13 -3.92
CA MET A 1 19.72 19.73 -3.01
C MET A 1 20.28 18.94 -1.85
N PRO A 2 19.83 19.21 -0.63
CA PRO A 2 20.26 18.41 0.48
C PRO A 2 19.66 17.00 0.39
N LYS A 3 20.36 16.08 1.00
CA LYS A 3 19.91 14.71 1.12
C LYS A 3 18.67 14.66 2.04
N THR A 4 17.62 13.99 1.61
CA THR A 4 16.43 13.81 2.44
C THR A 4 16.75 12.92 3.63
N VAL A 5 16.36 13.37 4.81
CA VAL A 5 16.47 12.53 6.02
C VAL A 5 15.25 11.63 6.09
N ILE A 6 15.48 10.32 6.02
CA ILE A 6 14.39 9.35 6.06
C ILE A 6 13.82 9.29 7.47
N PRO A 7 12.51 9.50 7.66
CA PRO A 7 11.89 9.37 8.98
C PRO A 7 12.02 7.95 9.54
N GLU A 8 12.12 7.84 10.85
CA GLU A 8 12.10 6.54 11.51
C GLU A 8 10.80 5.80 11.21
N LEU A 9 10.86 4.48 11.14
CA LEU A 9 9.68 3.65 10.96
C LEU A 9 8.70 3.86 12.09
N GLN A 10 7.44 4.06 11.72
CA GLN A 10 6.31 4.08 12.65
C GLN A 10 5.53 2.80 12.50
N THR A 11 4.86 2.38 13.56
CA THR A 11 4.04 1.18 13.54
C THR A 11 2.57 1.59 13.54
N GLU A 12 1.80 1.00 12.64
CA GLU A 12 0.35 1.13 12.64
C GLU A 12 -0.29 -0.24 12.86
N VAL A 13 -1.19 -0.29 13.85
CA VAL A 13 -2.07 -1.43 14.06
C VAL A 13 -3.42 -1.02 13.51
N PRO A 14 -3.86 -1.60 12.38
CA PRO A 14 -5.12 -1.19 11.77
C PRO A 14 -6.29 -1.36 12.76
N LYS A 15 -7.15 -0.36 12.80
CA LYS A 15 -8.37 -0.43 13.60
C LYS A 15 -9.34 -1.42 12.94
N PRO A 16 -10.17 -2.12 13.73
CA PRO A 16 -11.22 -2.94 13.16
C PRO A 16 -12.13 -2.09 12.28
N HIS A 17 -12.41 -2.58 11.07
CA HIS A 17 -13.40 -1.95 10.23
C HIS A 17 -14.79 -2.18 10.84
N PRO A 18 -15.69 -1.18 10.87
CA PRO A 18 -17.01 -1.33 11.49
C PRO A 18 -17.84 -2.51 10.97
N VAL A 19 -17.64 -2.88 9.71
CA VAL A 19 -18.38 -3.97 9.05
C VAL A 19 -17.52 -5.22 8.90
N LEU A 20 -16.22 -5.05 8.59
CA LEU A 20 -15.35 -6.16 8.16
C LEU A 20 -14.47 -6.72 9.28
N GLY A 21 -14.39 -6.05 10.41
CA GLY A 21 -13.58 -6.50 11.55
C GLY A 21 -12.07 -6.34 11.35
N CYS A 22 -11.29 -7.13 12.09
CA CYS A 22 -9.82 -7.10 12.05
C CYS A 22 -9.32 -8.11 11.03
N LEU A 23 -9.02 -7.65 9.82
CA LEU A 23 -8.55 -8.50 8.73
C LEU A 23 -7.06 -8.29 8.39
N LEU A 24 -6.45 -7.26 8.95
CA LEU A 24 -5.06 -6.88 8.65
C LEU A 24 -4.21 -6.98 9.92
N GLY A 25 -2.94 -7.29 9.75
CA GLY A 25 -1.98 -7.23 10.84
C GLY A 25 -1.30 -5.88 10.94
N ALA A 26 -0.42 -5.72 11.93
CA ALA A 26 0.39 -4.53 12.08
C ALA A 26 1.42 -4.41 10.97
N TYR A 27 1.76 -3.17 10.59
CA TYR A 27 2.85 -2.91 9.66
C TYR A 27 3.62 -1.65 10.09
N ASP A 28 4.85 -1.54 9.60
CA ASP A 28 5.69 -0.38 9.84
C ASP A 28 5.80 0.44 8.57
N TYR A 29 5.97 1.75 8.70
CA TYR A 29 6.05 2.62 7.53
C TYR A 29 6.91 3.86 7.80
N SER A 30 7.46 4.42 6.72
CA SER A 30 8.14 5.70 6.72
C SER A 30 7.70 6.50 5.50
N ILE A 31 7.17 7.71 5.73
CA ILE A 31 6.65 8.56 4.66
C ILE A 31 7.77 9.46 4.16
N ILE A 32 8.50 9.01 3.15
CA ILE A 32 9.71 9.69 2.68
C ILE A 32 9.42 10.83 1.70
N GLY A 33 8.36 10.73 0.90
CA GLY A 33 8.02 11.78 -0.06
C GLY A 33 7.71 13.11 0.61
N GLU A 34 6.91 13.08 1.67
CA GLU A 34 6.59 14.29 2.44
C GLU A 34 7.83 14.88 3.11
N ALA A 35 8.71 14.03 3.64
CA ALA A 35 9.95 14.48 4.23
C ALA A 35 10.82 15.24 3.23
N GLY A 36 10.71 14.91 1.94
CA GLY A 36 11.39 15.62 0.86
C GLY A 36 10.58 16.76 0.23
N GLY A 37 9.38 17.05 0.75
CA GLY A 37 8.54 18.16 0.26
C GLY A 37 7.73 17.82 -1.00
N LEU A 38 7.58 16.54 -1.36
CA LEU A 38 6.82 16.16 -2.54
C LEU A 38 5.31 16.26 -2.29
N THR A 39 4.56 16.71 -3.29
CA THR A 39 3.13 16.96 -3.15
C THR A 39 2.27 16.25 -4.19
N GLN A 40 2.84 15.86 -5.34
CA GLN A 40 2.05 15.32 -6.45
C GLN A 40 1.91 13.82 -6.42
N PHE A 41 2.77 13.14 -5.69
CA PHE A 41 2.66 11.70 -5.46
C PHE A 41 3.20 11.34 -4.08
N GLY A 42 2.72 10.23 -3.54
CA GLY A 42 3.17 9.71 -2.26
C GLY A 42 4.27 8.67 -2.47
N VAL A 43 5.27 8.68 -1.60
CA VAL A 43 6.32 7.64 -1.58
C VAL A 43 6.54 7.22 -0.14
N HIS A 44 6.32 5.94 0.13
CA HIS A 44 6.52 5.36 1.45
C HIS A 44 7.44 4.16 1.37
N ILE A 45 8.18 3.91 2.45
CA ILE A 45 8.69 2.57 2.73
C ILE A 45 7.68 1.92 3.65
N GLU A 46 7.27 0.69 3.32
CA GLU A 46 6.43 -0.12 4.20
C GLU A 46 7.14 -1.42 4.53
N VAL A 47 6.98 -1.87 5.77
CA VAL A 47 7.49 -3.15 6.24
C VAL A 47 6.30 -3.98 6.68
N LEU A 48 6.07 -5.08 5.98
CA LEU A 48 4.97 -5.99 6.25
C LEU A 48 5.48 -7.17 7.08
N ARG A 49 4.97 -7.28 8.29
CA ARG A 49 5.39 -8.34 9.21
C ARG A 49 4.83 -9.69 8.78
N PRO A 50 5.45 -10.79 9.22
CA PRO A 50 4.90 -12.12 8.93
C PRO A 50 3.42 -12.24 9.31
N GLY A 51 2.62 -12.75 8.38
CA GLY A 51 1.18 -12.94 8.58
C GLY A 51 0.31 -11.72 8.29
N SER A 52 0.91 -10.55 8.04
CA SER A 52 0.14 -9.32 7.81
C SER A 52 -0.19 -9.11 6.35
N LYS A 53 -1.31 -8.40 6.12
CA LYS A 53 -1.73 -7.94 4.79
C LYS A 53 -1.59 -6.42 4.72
N SER A 54 -1.24 -5.92 3.53
CA SER A 54 -1.10 -4.48 3.31
C SER A 54 -2.44 -3.74 3.37
N SER A 55 -3.49 -4.38 2.89
CA SER A 55 -4.84 -3.80 2.82
C SER A 55 -5.82 -4.90 2.44
N LEU A 56 -7.11 -4.55 2.40
CA LEU A 56 -8.10 -5.34 1.68
C LEU A 56 -7.84 -5.18 0.17
N ARG A 57 -8.21 -6.19 -0.61
CA ARG A 57 -8.10 -6.11 -2.07
C ARG A 57 -8.91 -4.93 -2.59
N HIS A 58 -8.27 -4.02 -3.33
CA HIS A 58 -8.89 -2.78 -3.80
C HIS A 58 -8.27 -2.28 -5.09
N TRP A 59 -8.97 -1.37 -5.78
CA TRP A 59 -8.44 -0.64 -6.91
C TRP A 59 -8.92 0.81 -6.88
N HIS A 60 -8.15 1.71 -7.50
CA HIS A 60 -8.37 3.15 -7.50
C HIS A 60 -8.86 3.63 -8.87
N GLU A 61 -9.87 4.51 -8.88
CA GLU A 61 -10.36 5.07 -10.15
C GLU A 61 -9.42 6.10 -10.74
N THR A 62 -8.78 6.92 -9.91
CA THR A 62 -8.05 8.11 -10.38
C THR A 62 -6.58 8.14 -9.97
N GLU A 63 -6.09 7.17 -9.23
CA GLU A 63 -4.70 7.15 -8.76
C GLU A 63 -3.94 5.98 -9.34
N ASP A 64 -2.76 6.29 -9.92
CA ASP A 64 -1.78 5.26 -10.23
C ASP A 64 -1.14 4.74 -8.95
N GLU A 65 -0.78 3.48 -8.93
CA GLU A 65 -0.12 2.87 -7.78
C GLU A 65 0.94 1.88 -8.24
N MET A 66 2.07 1.87 -7.55
CA MET A 66 3.08 0.83 -7.78
C MET A 66 3.79 0.47 -6.48
N ILE A 67 4.35 -0.71 -6.46
CA ILE A 67 5.28 -1.13 -5.43
C ILE A 67 6.59 -1.63 -6.05
N TYR A 68 7.67 -1.50 -5.28
CA TYR A 68 8.98 -2.05 -5.64
C TYR A 68 9.56 -2.74 -4.41
N MET A 69 9.87 -4.03 -4.55
CA MET A 69 10.34 -4.84 -3.43
C MET A 69 11.80 -4.53 -3.10
N LEU A 70 12.05 -4.19 -1.82
CA LEU A 70 13.37 -3.89 -1.29
C LEU A 70 14.00 -5.10 -0.60
N SER A 71 13.21 -5.88 0.14
CA SER A 71 13.70 -7.05 0.87
C SER A 71 12.55 -8.01 1.17
N GLY A 72 12.90 -9.27 1.41
CA GLY A 72 11.91 -10.28 1.74
C GLY A 72 11.05 -10.69 0.55
N GLU A 73 9.92 -11.31 0.84
CA GLU A 73 8.97 -11.74 -0.16
C GLU A 73 7.55 -11.52 0.29
N VAL A 74 6.66 -11.24 -0.66
CA VAL A 74 5.23 -11.13 -0.42
C VAL A 74 4.47 -11.89 -1.50
N VAL A 75 3.22 -12.19 -1.22
CA VAL A 75 2.28 -12.69 -2.22
C VAL A 75 1.41 -11.52 -2.67
N LEU A 76 1.46 -11.20 -3.96
CA LEU A 76 0.53 -10.27 -4.58
C LEU A 76 -0.76 -11.03 -4.85
N ILE A 77 -1.85 -10.57 -4.26
CA ILE A 77 -3.16 -11.17 -4.40
C ILE A 77 -4.01 -10.29 -5.31
N GLU A 78 -4.29 -10.80 -6.50
CA GLU A 78 -5.22 -10.22 -7.48
C GLU A 78 -6.32 -11.26 -7.73
N GLU A 79 -6.75 -11.47 -8.98
CA GLU A 79 -7.57 -12.65 -9.33
C GLU A 79 -6.75 -13.94 -9.19
N THR A 80 -5.44 -13.84 -9.41
CA THR A 80 -4.46 -14.88 -9.19
C THR A 80 -3.43 -14.42 -8.18
N GLU A 81 -2.59 -15.32 -7.70
CA GLU A 81 -1.54 -15.02 -6.74
C GLU A 81 -0.18 -15.05 -7.43
N THR A 82 0.67 -14.09 -7.11
CA THR A 82 2.03 -13.98 -7.67
C THR A 82 2.99 -13.68 -6.53
N ARG A 83 4.06 -14.46 -6.42
CA ARG A 83 5.12 -14.16 -5.45
C ARG A 83 6.01 -13.06 -5.99
N LEU A 84 6.29 -12.07 -5.15
CA LEU A 84 7.20 -10.98 -5.44
C LEU A 84 8.40 -11.06 -4.51
N TYR A 85 9.58 -10.94 -5.07
CA TYR A 85 10.86 -11.00 -4.36
C TYR A 85 11.60 -9.67 -4.53
N LYS A 86 12.70 -9.51 -3.80
CA LYS A 86 13.56 -8.33 -3.92
C LYS A 86 13.85 -8.00 -5.39
N GLY A 87 13.60 -6.76 -5.78
CA GLY A 87 13.80 -6.26 -7.14
C GLY A 87 12.60 -6.39 -8.05
N ASP A 88 11.54 -7.07 -7.62
CA ASP A 88 10.29 -7.15 -8.38
C ASP A 88 9.43 -5.91 -8.15
N ALA A 89 8.63 -5.56 -9.15
CA ALA A 89 7.71 -4.45 -9.09
C ALA A 89 6.32 -4.88 -9.58
N ALA A 90 5.30 -4.18 -9.12
CA ALA A 90 3.94 -4.32 -9.61
C ALA A 90 3.31 -2.95 -9.74
N CYS A 91 2.52 -2.74 -10.79
CA CYS A 91 1.93 -1.44 -11.11
C CYS A 91 0.45 -1.59 -11.45
N TRP A 92 -0.33 -0.61 -11.02
CA TRP A 92 -1.77 -0.55 -11.31
C TRP A 92 -2.09 0.86 -11.79
N PRO A 93 -2.33 1.03 -13.10
CA PRO A 93 -2.75 2.33 -13.63
C PRO A 93 -4.11 2.75 -13.07
N ALA A 94 -4.31 4.06 -12.95
CA ALA A 94 -5.60 4.63 -12.55
C ALA A 94 -6.73 4.07 -13.40
N GLY A 95 -7.81 3.63 -12.76
CA GLY A 95 -8.98 3.08 -13.45
C GLY A 95 -8.87 1.63 -13.87
N ALA A 96 -7.69 1.01 -13.72
CA ALA A 96 -7.56 -0.43 -13.96
C ALA A 96 -8.29 -1.19 -12.85
N ALA A 97 -9.37 -1.88 -13.20
CA ALA A 97 -10.25 -2.54 -12.25
C ALA A 97 -9.67 -3.89 -11.77
N THR A 98 -8.38 -3.90 -11.46
CA THR A 98 -7.68 -5.07 -10.93
C THR A 98 -7.44 -4.86 -9.44
N ALA A 99 -8.33 -5.37 -8.62
CA ALA A 99 -8.19 -5.29 -7.17
C ALA A 99 -6.98 -6.10 -6.71
N HIS A 100 -6.23 -5.52 -5.77
CA HIS A 100 -4.96 -6.09 -5.32
C HIS A 100 -4.69 -5.80 -3.85
N CYS A 101 -3.90 -6.64 -3.24
CA CYS A 101 -3.25 -6.40 -1.95
C CYS A 101 -2.02 -7.30 -1.84
N LEU A 102 -1.21 -7.06 -0.81
CA LEU A 102 -0.03 -7.86 -0.51
C LEU A 102 -0.25 -8.62 0.79
N GLU A 103 0.31 -9.82 0.87
CA GLU A 103 0.32 -10.60 2.09
C GLU A 103 1.71 -11.18 2.32
N ASN A 104 2.22 -11.04 3.53
CA ASN A 104 3.49 -11.67 3.91
C ASN A 104 3.20 -13.04 4.53
N ARG A 105 3.39 -14.09 3.74
CA ARG A 105 3.22 -15.49 4.17
C ARG A 105 4.54 -16.13 4.60
N SER A 106 5.62 -15.35 4.65
CA SER A 106 6.94 -15.83 5.06
C SER A 106 7.13 -15.69 6.56
N ASP A 107 8.29 -16.10 7.05
CA ASP A 107 8.64 -16.00 8.46
C ASP A 107 9.55 -14.81 8.77
N ALA A 108 9.76 -13.93 7.80
CA ALA A 108 10.59 -12.73 7.94
C ALA A 108 9.86 -11.49 7.43
N ASP A 109 10.25 -10.33 7.92
CA ASP A 109 9.71 -9.06 7.43
C ASP A 109 9.98 -8.88 5.94
N ALA A 110 9.06 -8.24 5.25
CA ALA A 110 9.22 -7.84 3.85
C ALA A 110 9.09 -6.32 3.76
N SER A 111 9.96 -5.68 2.99
CA SER A 111 9.91 -4.23 2.81
C SER A 111 9.82 -3.87 1.34
N TYR A 112 9.11 -2.78 1.07
CA TYR A 112 8.89 -2.31 -0.30
C TYR A 112 8.61 -0.81 -0.30
N LEU A 113 8.88 -0.19 -1.45
CA LEU A 113 8.41 1.17 -1.71
C LEU A 113 6.98 1.09 -2.22
N THR A 114 6.13 1.97 -1.72
CA THR A 114 4.80 2.24 -2.26
C THR A 114 4.83 3.62 -2.86
N ILE A 115 4.45 3.75 -4.13
CA ILE A 115 4.41 5.01 -4.85
C ILE A 115 3.03 5.15 -5.47
N GLY A 116 2.40 6.29 -5.26
CA GLY A 116 1.06 6.51 -5.80
C GLY A 116 0.75 7.97 -6.01
N THR A 117 -0.13 8.25 -6.97
CA THR A 117 -0.63 9.59 -7.24
C THR A 117 -1.35 10.13 -6.01
N ARG A 118 -1.26 11.43 -5.81
CA ARG A 118 -1.98 12.13 -4.75
C ARG A 118 -3.07 13.00 -5.34
N ASN A 119 -4.18 12.39 -5.71
CA ASN A 119 -5.34 13.14 -6.16
C ASN A 119 -6.19 13.55 -4.97
N ARG A 120 -6.78 14.73 -5.08
CA ARG A 120 -7.71 15.22 -4.06
C ARG A 120 -8.96 14.35 -3.98
N LEU A 121 -9.46 13.91 -5.13
CA LEU A 121 -10.66 13.08 -5.23
C LEU A 121 -10.28 11.72 -5.80
N ASP A 122 -10.77 10.68 -5.16
CA ASP A 122 -10.60 9.32 -5.64
C ASP A 122 -11.78 8.47 -5.17
N THR A 123 -12.05 7.42 -5.91
CA THR A 123 -13.02 6.40 -5.53
C THR A 123 -12.30 5.08 -5.48
N ILE A 124 -12.43 4.39 -4.36
CA ILE A 124 -11.72 3.14 -4.08
C ILE A 124 -12.73 2.02 -3.98
N HIS A 125 -12.52 0.97 -4.76
CA HIS A 125 -13.41 -0.17 -4.84
C HIS A 125 -12.80 -1.37 -4.11
N TYR A 126 -13.62 -2.02 -3.27
CA TYR A 126 -13.26 -3.23 -2.54
C TYR A 126 -14.22 -4.36 -2.96
N PRO A 127 -13.97 -5.01 -4.11
CA PRO A 127 -14.97 -5.92 -4.72
C PRO A 127 -15.30 -7.14 -3.86
N ASP A 128 -14.38 -7.63 -3.04
CA ASP A 128 -14.63 -8.79 -2.19
C ASP A 128 -15.68 -8.52 -1.11
N HIS A 129 -15.89 -7.25 -0.78
CA HIS A 129 -16.77 -6.81 0.30
C HIS A 129 -17.94 -5.97 -0.19
N ASN A 130 -18.07 -5.83 -1.51
CA ASN A 130 -19.08 -4.98 -2.14
C ASN A 130 -19.10 -3.58 -1.53
N LEU A 131 -17.91 -3.02 -1.31
CA LEU A 131 -17.70 -1.74 -0.63
C LEU A 131 -17.02 -0.76 -1.57
N ILE A 132 -17.48 0.49 -1.54
CA ILE A 132 -16.88 1.61 -2.26
C ILE A 132 -16.66 2.73 -1.26
N THR A 133 -15.46 3.30 -1.26
CA THR A 133 -15.14 4.48 -0.45
C THR A 133 -14.76 5.65 -1.33
N HIS A 134 -15.03 6.85 -0.85
CA HIS A 134 -14.70 8.08 -1.56
C HIS A 134 -13.71 8.88 -0.72
N LYS A 135 -12.63 9.32 -1.37
CA LYS A 135 -11.66 10.21 -0.77
C LYS A 135 -11.94 11.64 -1.25
N ASP A 136 -12.00 12.58 -0.31
CA ASP A 136 -12.09 14.01 -0.60
C ASP A 136 -11.03 14.72 0.22
N GLY A 137 -10.13 15.40 -0.49
CA GLY A 137 -9.03 16.12 0.12
C GLY A 137 -7.70 15.41 -0.05
N ALA A 138 -6.62 16.00 0.50
CA ALA A 138 -5.25 15.50 0.37
C ALA A 138 -4.93 14.45 1.44
N ALA A 139 -5.82 13.49 1.64
CA ALA A 139 -5.59 12.42 2.61
C ALA A 139 -4.44 11.53 2.14
N ARG A 140 -3.58 11.13 3.08
CA ARG A 140 -2.58 10.10 2.83
C ARG A 140 -3.23 8.75 3.01
N ARG A 141 -2.70 7.83 2.29
CA ARG A 141 -3.18 6.48 2.44
C ARG A 141 -2.73 5.88 3.76
#